data_206cd044b7a82c16e7e824decde68d8d
#
_entry.id   206cd044b7a82c16e7e824decde68d8d
#
_cell.length_a   1.000
_cell.length_b   1.000
_cell.length_c   1.000
_cell.angle_alpha   90.00
_cell.angle_beta   90.00
_cell.angle_gamma   90.00
#
_symmetry.space_group_name_H-M   'P 1'
#
loop_
_entity.id
_entity.type
_entity.pdbx_description
1 polymer ?
#
loop_
_entity_poly.entity_id
_entity_poly.type
_entity_poly.pdbx_seq_one_letter_code
_entity_poly.pdbx_strand_id
1 'polypeptide(L)'
;MLFRSPEHALGLVRGKAVMVQPDHCIGHGACETACPVEAISLVFGTEKRGIDIPQLKPTFETNVPGIFIAGELGGMGLIRKGVDQGQRAIQTIAKKKSKSGELDVVIVGSGPAGISASLAAKEAGLRFVTIEQEDGLGGTVYHFPRRKLAMTAPMQLPIIGKFNRYEISKEELLEFWNGVIKQTGLKINFMERMDSLQKTGSGFIVKTPKAEYKTANVLLAIGRRGTPRKLGVPGEEQSKVVYRLIDAEQYRGQHVLVVGGGAAGMQAALREIGRAHV
;
A
#
# COMPACT_ATOMS: atom_id res chain seq x y z
N MET A 1 20.60 -8.00 -27.82
CA MET A 1 19.68 -8.44 -26.75
C MET A 1 18.64 -7.36 -26.58
N LEU A 2 17.39 -7.61 -26.89
CA LEU A 2 16.33 -6.59 -26.72
C LEU A 2 15.99 -6.51 -25.23
N PHE A 3 16.31 -5.39 -24.60
CA PHE A 3 15.86 -5.09 -23.24
C PHE A 3 14.32 -5.09 -23.23
N ARG A 4 13.71 -5.97 -22.46
CA ARG A 4 12.28 -5.97 -22.21
C ARG A 4 12.04 -5.99 -20.71
N SER A 5 11.28 -5.00 -20.24
CA SER A 5 10.71 -5.07 -18.89
C SER A 5 9.90 -6.37 -18.78
N PRO A 6 10.04 -7.16 -17.71
CA PRO A 6 9.25 -8.37 -17.50
C PRO A 6 7.75 -8.15 -17.61
N GLU A 7 7.28 -6.98 -17.24
CA GLU A 7 5.86 -6.59 -17.32
C GLU A 7 5.52 -5.85 -18.62
N HIS A 8 6.45 -5.78 -19.60
CA HIS A 8 6.27 -5.04 -20.86
C HIS A 8 5.92 -3.57 -20.70
N ALA A 9 6.16 -2.97 -19.51
CA ALA A 9 5.90 -1.55 -19.23
C ALA A 9 6.88 -0.63 -19.95
N LEU A 10 8.14 -1.07 -20.12
CA LEU A 10 9.20 -0.36 -20.82
C LEU A 10 9.48 -0.99 -22.19
N GLY A 11 9.69 -0.15 -23.18
CA GLY A 11 10.17 -0.51 -24.50
C GLY A 11 11.27 0.41 -24.96
N LEU A 12 11.90 0.09 -26.10
CA LEU A 12 12.89 0.94 -26.76
C LEU A 12 12.25 1.74 -27.88
N VAL A 13 12.30 3.07 -27.79
CA VAL A 13 11.88 3.96 -28.87
C VAL A 13 13.11 4.77 -29.30
N ARG A 14 13.54 4.61 -30.54
CA ARG A 14 14.76 5.26 -31.08
C ARG A 14 16.00 5.02 -30.20
N GLY A 15 16.15 3.80 -29.67
CA GLY A 15 17.29 3.43 -28.81
C GLY A 15 17.23 3.92 -27.38
N LYS A 16 16.17 4.60 -26.96
CA LYS A 16 15.97 5.06 -25.59
C LYS A 16 14.89 4.22 -24.90
N ALA A 17 15.09 3.92 -23.62
CA ALA A 17 14.05 3.30 -22.81
C ALA A 17 12.90 4.29 -22.57
N VAL A 18 11.68 3.88 -22.91
CA VAL A 18 10.47 4.68 -22.78
C VAL A 18 9.38 3.85 -22.13
N MET A 19 8.57 4.46 -21.30
CA MET A 19 7.37 3.84 -20.75
C MET A 19 6.32 3.70 -21.85
N VAL A 20 6.18 2.51 -22.42
CA VAL A 20 5.25 2.22 -23.52
C VAL A 20 3.88 1.75 -23.03
N GLN A 21 3.82 1.12 -21.88
CA GLN A 21 2.59 0.68 -21.23
C GLN A 21 2.67 0.97 -19.72
N PRO A 22 2.39 2.22 -19.30
CA PRO A 22 2.50 2.63 -17.91
C PRO A 22 1.66 1.78 -16.94
N ASP A 23 0.49 1.33 -17.40
CA ASP A 23 -0.44 0.53 -16.59
C ASP A 23 0.08 -0.87 -16.26
N HIS A 24 1.04 -1.38 -17.01
CA HIS A 24 1.68 -2.64 -16.74
C HIS A 24 2.80 -2.55 -15.68
N CYS A 25 3.27 -1.36 -15.37
CA CYS A 25 4.30 -1.19 -14.35
C CYS A 25 3.74 -1.46 -12.96
N ILE A 26 4.30 -2.39 -12.22
CA ILE A 26 3.92 -2.74 -10.84
C ILE A 26 4.92 -2.22 -9.80
N GLY A 27 5.94 -1.49 -10.23
CA GLY A 27 6.91 -0.85 -9.34
C GLY A 27 7.89 -1.80 -8.63
N HIS A 28 8.15 -2.99 -9.18
CA HIS A 28 8.97 -4.03 -8.53
C HIS A 28 10.48 -3.98 -8.84
N GLY A 29 10.92 -3.00 -9.62
CA GLY A 29 12.34 -2.76 -9.89
C GLY A 29 13.06 -3.73 -10.83
N ALA A 30 12.38 -4.73 -11.38
CA ALA A 30 13.01 -5.69 -12.28
C ALA A 30 13.62 -5.06 -13.55
N CYS A 31 13.08 -3.93 -13.99
CA CYS A 31 13.63 -3.18 -15.13
C CYS A 31 14.98 -2.53 -14.81
N GLU A 32 15.18 -2.02 -13.60
CA GLU A 32 16.45 -1.50 -13.12
C GLU A 32 17.48 -2.63 -13.03
N THR A 33 17.13 -3.73 -12.34
CA THR A 33 17.99 -4.91 -12.19
C THR A 33 18.37 -5.55 -13.52
N ALA A 34 17.46 -5.55 -14.52
CA ALA A 34 17.68 -6.16 -15.83
C ALA A 34 18.35 -5.21 -16.84
N CYS A 35 18.64 -3.95 -16.47
CA CYS A 35 19.25 -3.00 -17.39
C CYS A 35 20.75 -3.30 -17.55
N PRO A 36 21.21 -3.71 -18.73
CA PRO A 36 22.61 -4.13 -18.92
C PRO A 36 23.62 -2.98 -18.89
N VAL A 37 23.13 -1.74 -18.90
CA VAL A 37 23.94 -0.52 -18.93
C VAL A 37 23.62 0.40 -17.75
N GLU A 38 22.92 -0.11 -16.73
CA GLU A 38 22.56 0.61 -15.50
C GLU A 38 21.91 2.00 -15.73
N ALA A 39 21.21 2.16 -16.88
CA ALA A 39 20.63 3.43 -17.30
C ALA A 39 19.22 3.67 -16.76
N ILE A 40 18.72 2.78 -15.90
CA ILE A 40 17.39 2.88 -15.30
C ILE A 40 17.54 2.94 -13.79
N SER A 41 17.02 4.02 -13.19
CA SER A 41 16.90 4.14 -11.74
C SER A 41 15.45 4.31 -11.35
N LEU A 42 15.04 3.61 -10.31
CA LEU A 42 13.73 3.81 -9.71
C LEU A 42 13.77 5.03 -8.80
N VAL A 43 12.98 6.02 -9.16
CA VAL A 43 12.79 7.21 -8.36
C VAL A 43 11.32 7.37 -7.98
N PHE A 44 11.06 7.82 -6.76
CA PHE A 44 9.73 8.19 -6.33
C PHE A 44 9.64 9.72 -6.27
N GLY A 45 8.84 10.29 -7.16
CA GLY A 45 8.78 11.73 -7.33
C GLY A 45 9.58 12.21 -8.53
N THR A 46 10.40 13.22 -8.35
CA THR A 46 11.29 13.76 -9.39
C THR A 46 12.74 13.66 -8.92
N GLU A 47 13.68 13.75 -9.84
CA GLU A 47 15.11 13.78 -9.53
C GLU A 47 15.50 14.84 -8.47
N LYS A 48 14.78 15.96 -8.44
CA LYS A 48 14.99 17.07 -7.49
C LYS A 48 14.19 16.90 -6.16
N ARG A 49 13.21 16.01 -6.10
CA ARG A 49 12.31 15.78 -4.96
C ARG A 49 12.08 14.30 -4.74
N GLY A 50 13.12 13.51 -4.85
CA GLY A 50 13.10 12.09 -4.53
C GLY A 50 12.73 11.86 -3.06
N ILE A 51 12.13 10.73 -2.79
CA ILE A 51 11.87 10.24 -1.44
C ILE A 51 12.57 8.90 -1.33
N ASP A 52 13.30 8.70 -0.24
CA ASP A 52 13.92 7.41 0.02
C ASP A 52 12.84 6.33 0.12
N ILE A 53 12.99 5.30 -0.69
CA ILE A 53 12.15 4.11 -0.67
C ILE A 53 13.00 2.89 -0.33
N PRO A 54 12.44 1.89 0.35
CA PRO A 54 13.15 0.64 0.59
C PRO A 54 13.56 -0.03 -0.72
N GLN A 55 14.78 -0.53 -0.80
CA GLN A 55 15.22 -1.35 -1.93
C GLN A 55 14.52 -2.70 -1.90
N LEU A 56 13.89 -3.07 -3.01
CA LEU A 56 13.15 -4.31 -3.17
C LEU A 56 13.71 -5.11 -4.33
N LYS A 57 13.79 -6.41 -4.14
CA LYS A 57 13.99 -7.36 -5.24
C LYS A 57 12.69 -7.47 -6.06
N PRO A 58 12.75 -8.00 -7.29
CA PRO A 58 11.54 -8.29 -8.09
C PRO A 58 10.53 -9.21 -7.41
N THR A 59 10.94 -9.90 -6.37
CA THR A 59 10.13 -10.76 -5.49
C THR A 59 9.45 -10.02 -4.36
N PHE A 60 9.62 -8.70 -4.26
CA PHE A 60 9.21 -7.85 -3.13
C PHE A 60 9.92 -8.12 -1.80
N GLU A 61 10.94 -8.99 -1.81
CA GLU A 61 11.83 -9.19 -0.67
C GLU A 61 12.82 -8.00 -0.57
N THR A 62 13.08 -7.54 0.64
CA THR A 62 14.07 -6.49 0.92
C THR A 62 15.51 -7.05 0.86
N ASN A 63 16.49 -6.19 1.16
CA ASN A 63 17.87 -6.62 1.41
C ASN A 63 18.01 -7.49 2.68
N VAL A 64 17.01 -7.52 3.55
CA VAL A 64 16.94 -8.45 4.69
C VAL A 64 16.11 -9.67 4.30
N PRO A 65 16.73 -10.86 4.12
CA PRO A 65 16.00 -12.07 3.73
C PRO A 65 14.88 -12.40 4.71
N GLY A 66 13.68 -12.67 4.17
CA GLY A 66 12.47 -12.96 4.94
C GLY A 66 11.62 -11.74 5.28
N ILE A 67 12.09 -10.52 5.01
CA ILE A 67 11.26 -9.31 5.12
C ILE A 67 10.82 -8.89 3.72
N PHE A 68 9.51 -8.76 3.54
CA PHE A 68 8.86 -8.37 2.30
C PHE A 68 8.10 -7.07 2.49
N ILE A 69 7.94 -6.30 1.40
CA ILE A 69 7.16 -5.07 1.39
C ILE A 69 6.21 -5.11 0.20
N ALA A 70 4.94 -4.78 0.41
CA ALA A 70 3.96 -4.62 -0.66
C ALA A 70 3.11 -3.36 -0.46
N GLY A 71 2.70 -2.76 -1.56
CA GLY A 71 1.93 -1.51 -1.56
C GLY A 71 2.79 -0.25 -1.52
N GLU A 72 2.21 0.82 -1.03
CA GLU A 72 2.75 2.18 -1.16
C GLU A 72 4.12 2.38 -0.49
N LEU A 73 4.45 1.61 0.54
CA LEU A 73 5.78 1.68 1.18
C LEU A 73 6.89 1.34 0.18
N GLY A 74 6.65 0.44 -0.76
CA GLY A 74 7.58 0.08 -1.83
C GLY A 74 7.60 1.05 -3.01
N GLY A 75 6.90 2.20 -2.92
CA GLY A 75 6.95 3.29 -3.90
C GLY A 75 5.64 3.54 -4.68
N MET A 76 4.80 2.54 -4.91
CA MET A 76 3.64 2.66 -5.81
C MET A 76 2.32 2.56 -5.06
N GLY A 77 1.59 3.68 -4.94
CA GLY A 77 0.36 3.83 -4.14
C GLY A 77 -0.96 3.55 -4.88
N LEU A 78 -0.97 2.75 -5.95
CA LEU A 78 -2.20 2.42 -6.66
C LEU A 78 -2.84 1.14 -6.12
N ILE A 79 -4.16 1.16 -5.91
CA ILE A 79 -4.92 0.04 -5.31
C ILE A 79 -4.65 -1.27 -6.04
N ARG A 80 -4.83 -1.31 -7.37
CA ARG A 80 -4.57 -2.50 -8.19
C ARG A 80 -3.14 -3.03 -8.02
N LYS A 81 -2.17 -2.12 -8.02
CA LYS A 81 -0.75 -2.51 -7.90
C LYS A 81 -0.42 -3.04 -6.51
N GLY A 82 -1.00 -2.43 -5.47
CA GLY A 82 -0.88 -2.98 -4.12
C GLY A 82 -1.44 -4.40 -4.01
N VAL A 83 -2.60 -4.64 -4.62
CA VAL A 83 -3.22 -5.98 -4.70
C VAL A 83 -2.27 -6.98 -5.36
N ASP A 84 -1.71 -6.66 -6.53
CA ASP A 84 -0.80 -7.52 -7.28
C ASP A 84 0.51 -7.77 -6.51
N GLN A 85 1.09 -6.74 -5.92
CA GLN A 85 2.32 -6.85 -5.11
C GLN A 85 2.12 -7.76 -3.89
N GLY A 86 1.01 -7.61 -3.16
CA GLY A 86 0.68 -8.46 -2.01
C GLY A 86 0.59 -9.94 -2.40
N GLN A 87 -0.11 -10.23 -3.49
CA GLN A 87 -0.23 -11.59 -4.02
C GLN A 87 1.13 -12.18 -4.43
N ARG A 88 1.95 -11.44 -5.16
CA ARG A 88 3.27 -11.90 -5.63
C ARG A 88 4.25 -12.12 -4.49
N ALA A 89 4.25 -11.26 -3.48
CA ALA A 89 5.07 -11.44 -2.29
C ALA A 89 4.73 -12.79 -1.61
N ILE A 90 3.45 -13.09 -1.42
CA ILE A 90 3.00 -14.36 -0.84
C ILE A 90 3.34 -15.55 -1.74
N GLN A 91 3.20 -15.44 -3.05
CA GLN A 91 3.63 -16.52 -3.98
C GLN A 91 5.12 -16.83 -3.84
N THR A 92 5.94 -15.82 -3.55
CA THR A 92 7.37 -16.03 -3.28
C THR A 92 7.60 -16.72 -1.94
N ILE A 93 6.89 -16.30 -0.88
CA ILE A 93 6.95 -16.91 0.44
C ILE A 93 6.48 -18.37 0.39
N ALA A 94 5.41 -18.67 -0.34
CA ALA A 94 4.85 -20.01 -0.45
C ALA A 94 5.83 -21.03 -1.07
N LYS A 95 6.73 -20.58 -1.94
CA LYS A 95 7.80 -21.44 -2.50
C LYS A 95 8.84 -21.86 -1.46
N LYS A 96 8.96 -21.09 -0.37
CA LYS A 96 9.91 -21.30 0.73
C LYS A 96 9.20 -21.70 2.03
N LYS A 97 8.08 -22.44 1.92
CA LYS A 97 7.26 -22.81 3.08
C LYS A 97 8.11 -23.39 4.20
N SER A 98 7.96 -22.84 5.41
CA SER A 98 8.72 -23.28 6.57
C SER A 98 8.27 -24.67 7.02
N LYS A 99 9.25 -25.49 7.42
CA LYS A 99 9.00 -26.81 8.03
C LYS A 99 8.84 -26.72 9.56
N SER A 100 9.14 -25.56 10.17
CA SER A 100 8.98 -25.34 11.61
C SER A 100 7.49 -25.25 11.97
N GLY A 101 7.16 -25.48 13.24
CA GLY A 101 5.79 -25.31 13.76
C GLY A 101 5.31 -23.85 13.85
N GLU A 102 6.14 -22.89 13.49
CA GLU A 102 5.89 -21.44 13.54
C GLU A 102 5.05 -20.97 12.35
N LEU A 103 4.61 -19.72 12.39
CA LEU A 103 3.91 -19.09 11.27
C LEU A 103 4.83 -19.01 10.04
N ASP A 104 4.27 -19.20 8.86
CA ASP A 104 4.99 -19.02 7.60
C ASP A 104 5.16 -17.53 7.28
N VAL A 105 4.16 -16.68 7.67
CA VAL A 105 4.23 -15.24 7.51
C VAL A 105 3.33 -14.49 8.50
N VAL A 106 3.81 -13.35 9.01
CA VAL A 106 3.00 -12.30 9.63
C VAL A 106 2.81 -11.18 8.61
N ILE A 107 1.56 -10.83 8.33
CA ILE A 107 1.16 -9.75 7.43
C ILE A 107 0.78 -8.54 8.27
N VAL A 108 1.47 -7.42 8.07
CA VAL A 108 1.27 -6.19 8.85
C VAL A 108 0.55 -5.16 7.97
N GLY A 109 -0.68 -4.86 8.32
CA GLY A 109 -1.56 -3.93 7.63
C GLY A 109 -2.67 -4.60 6.82
N SER A 110 -3.86 -4.02 6.82
CA SER A 110 -5.07 -4.48 6.10
C SER A 110 -5.57 -3.52 5.03
N GLY A 111 -4.64 -2.78 4.40
CA GLY A 111 -4.89 -2.08 3.15
C GLY A 111 -5.00 -3.05 1.95
N PRO A 112 -5.20 -2.55 0.71
CA PRO A 112 -5.36 -3.40 -0.47
C PRO A 112 -4.27 -4.47 -0.64
N ALA A 113 -3.01 -4.12 -0.36
CA ALA A 113 -1.88 -5.05 -0.43
C ALA A 113 -1.97 -6.15 0.63
N GLY A 114 -2.29 -5.78 1.89
CA GLY A 114 -2.39 -6.73 2.99
C GLY A 114 -3.60 -7.66 2.85
N ILE A 115 -4.75 -7.15 2.41
CA ILE A 115 -5.96 -7.96 2.13
C ILE A 115 -5.64 -8.99 1.05
N SER A 116 -5.06 -8.55 -0.07
CA SER A 116 -4.70 -9.46 -1.17
C SER A 116 -3.66 -10.49 -0.74
N ALA A 117 -2.66 -10.09 0.03
CA ALA A 117 -1.67 -11.00 0.61
C ALA A 117 -2.32 -12.04 1.53
N SER A 118 -3.25 -11.62 2.38
CA SER A 118 -3.96 -12.52 3.29
C SER A 118 -4.82 -13.55 2.55
N LEU A 119 -5.49 -13.11 1.48
CA LEU A 119 -6.23 -14.02 0.60
C LEU A 119 -5.30 -15.01 -0.10
N ALA A 120 -4.17 -14.55 -0.63
CA ALA A 120 -3.18 -15.41 -1.27
C ALA A 120 -2.55 -16.41 -0.27
N ALA A 121 -2.29 -15.98 0.97
CA ALA A 121 -1.78 -16.85 2.02
C ALA A 121 -2.79 -17.93 2.39
N LYS A 122 -4.07 -17.58 2.47
CA LYS A 122 -5.17 -18.53 2.69
C LYS A 122 -5.29 -19.53 1.54
N GLU A 123 -5.26 -19.08 0.30
CA GLU A 123 -5.31 -19.91 -0.91
C GLU A 123 -4.13 -20.88 -0.97
N ALA A 124 -2.93 -20.42 -0.62
CA ALA A 124 -1.72 -21.24 -0.58
C ALA A 124 -1.62 -22.19 0.65
N GLY A 125 -2.59 -22.16 1.56
CA GLY A 125 -2.59 -22.95 2.78
C GLY A 125 -1.41 -22.65 3.71
N LEU A 126 -0.98 -21.37 3.79
CA LEU A 126 0.05 -20.92 4.70
C LEU A 126 -0.52 -20.75 6.12
N ARG A 127 0.33 -20.93 7.12
CA ARG A 127 0.05 -20.53 8.51
C ARG A 127 0.39 -19.06 8.63
N PHE A 128 -0.61 -18.21 8.77
CA PHE A 128 -0.40 -16.76 8.80
C PHE A 128 -1.29 -16.07 9.82
N VAL A 129 -0.87 -14.88 10.20
CA VAL A 129 -1.66 -13.91 10.97
C VAL A 129 -1.59 -12.58 10.23
N THR A 130 -2.71 -11.89 10.18
CA THR A 130 -2.79 -10.52 9.68
C THR A 130 -3.16 -9.60 10.84
N ILE A 131 -2.33 -8.59 11.09
CA ILE A 131 -2.52 -7.59 12.14
C ILE A 131 -2.75 -6.22 11.51
N GLU A 132 -3.64 -5.43 12.13
CA GLU A 132 -3.98 -4.08 11.71
C GLU A 132 -4.07 -3.15 12.94
N GLN A 133 -3.44 -1.99 12.87
CA GLN A 133 -3.45 -1.03 13.98
C GLN A 133 -4.78 -0.30 14.15
N GLU A 134 -5.53 -0.13 13.07
CA GLU A 134 -6.83 0.54 13.08
C GLU A 134 -7.95 -0.42 13.50
N ASP A 135 -9.14 0.13 13.73
CA ASP A 135 -10.36 -0.61 14.04
C ASP A 135 -11.10 -1.15 12.81
N GLY A 136 -10.63 -0.76 11.61
CA GLY A 136 -11.23 -1.11 10.33
C GLY A 136 -10.19 -1.44 9.25
N LEU A 137 -10.66 -2.12 8.22
CA LEU A 137 -9.84 -2.49 7.06
C LEU A 137 -9.81 -1.38 6.00
N GLY A 138 -8.88 -1.50 5.05
CA GLY A 138 -8.78 -0.60 3.89
C GLY A 138 -7.58 0.35 3.92
N GLY A 139 -6.90 0.47 5.06
CA GLY A 139 -5.69 1.29 5.21
C GLY A 139 -5.93 2.75 4.83
N THR A 140 -5.18 3.29 3.86
CA THR A 140 -5.33 4.69 3.42
C THR A 140 -6.74 4.98 2.89
N VAL A 141 -7.41 4.02 2.26
CA VAL A 141 -8.79 4.20 1.76
C VAL A 141 -9.78 4.44 2.91
N TYR A 142 -9.62 3.75 4.04
CA TYR A 142 -10.43 3.94 5.23
C TYR A 142 -10.43 5.41 5.71
N HIS A 143 -9.31 6.11 5.53
CA HIS A 143 -9.13 7.50 5.91
C HIS A 143 -9.40 8.51 4.79
N PHE A 144 -9.88 8.09 3.63
CA PHE A 144 -10.29 9.03 2.60
C PHE A 144 -11.48 9.88 3.09
N PRO A 145 -11.60 11.12 2.63
CA PRO A 145 -12.80 11.91 2.85
C PRO A 145 -14.07 11.18 2.41
N ARG A 146 -15.19 11.50 3.02
CA ARG A 146 -16.50 10.95 2.61
C ARG A 146 -16.77 11.21 1.12
N ARG A 147 -17.38 10.25 0.45
CA ARG A 147 -17.72 10.30 -0.99
C ARG A 147 -16.53 10.54 -1.90
N LYS A 148 -15.31 10.29 -1.43
CA LYS A 148 -14.15 10.36 -2.32
C LYS A 148 -14.20 9.20 -3.31
N LEU A 149 -14.05 9.53 -4.61
CA LEU A 149 -13.82 8.53 -5.64
C LEU A 149 -12.39 7.99 -5.51
N ALA A 150 -12.27 6.69 -5.46
CA ALA A 150 -11.03 5.97 -5.59
C ALA A 150 -10.91 5.50 -7.04
N MET A 151 -9.81 5.91 -7.69
CA MET A 151 -9.46 5.39 -9.00
C MET A 151 -8.91 3.99 -8.84
N THR A 152 -9.52 3.04 -9.47
CA THR A 152 -9.07 1.64 -9.51
C THR A 152 -8.74 1.25 -10.94
N ALA A 153 -8.47 -0.01 -11.15
CA ALA A 153 -8.46 -0.64 -12.47
C ALA A 153 -8.87 -2.10 -12.24
N PRO A 154 -9.31 -2.82 -13.25
CA PRO A 154 -9.58 -4.24 -13.12
C PRO A 154 -8.42 -4.96 -12.44
N MET A 155 -8.71 -5.73 -11.39
CA MET A 155 -7.72 -6.45 -10.60
C MET A 155 -8.17 -7.87 -10.33
N GLN A 156 -7.21 -8.77 -10.17
CA GLN A 156 -7.45 -10.17 -9.83
C GLN A 156 -7.17 -10.38 -8.35
N LEU A 157 -8.17 -10.83 -7.61
CA LEU A 157 -8.05 -11.15 -6.19
C LEU A 157 -7.98 -12.67 -6.01
N PRO A 158 -7.08 -13.18 -5.18
CA PRO A 158 -7.06 -14.59 -4.81
C PRO A 158 -8.42 -14.99 -4.22
N ILE A 159 -8.87 -16.21 -4.49
CA ILE A 159 -10.15 -16.79 -4.03
C ILE A 159 -11.40 -16.12 -4.65
N ILE A 160 -11.39 -14.80 -4.76
CA ILE A 160 -12.58 -13.99 -5.16
C ILE A 160 -12.72 -13.90 -6.68
N GLY A 161 -11.59 -13.83 -7.42
CA GLY A 161 -11.60 -13.64 -8.85
C GLY A 161 -11.47 -12.18 -9.28
N LYS A 162 -12.05 -11.85 -10.44
CA LYS A 162 -11.88 -10.55 -11.09
C LYS A 162 -12.82 -9.49 -10.50
N PHE A 163 -12.25 -8.39 -10.04
CA PHE A 163 -12.95 -7.15 -9.73
C PHE A 163 -12.80 -6.18 -10.90
N ASN A 164 -13.91 -5.79 -11.53
CA ASN A 164 -13.92 -5.06 -12.80
C ASN A 164 -14.54 -3.66 -12.64
N ARG A 165 -13.88 -2.78 -11.89
CA ARG A 165 -14.26 -1.38 -11.70
C ARG A 165 -13.08 -0.46 -11.95
N TYR A 166 -13.30 0.69 -12.59
CA TYR A 166 -12.30 1.74 -12.80
C TYR A 166 -12.42 2.86 -11.77
N GLU A 167 -13.63 3.18 -11.42
CA GLU A 167 -13.98 4.16 -10.40
C GLU A 167 -14.94 3.54 -9.40
N ILE A 168 -14.76 3.86 -8.15
CA ILE A 168 -15.58 3.38 -7.06
C ILE A 168 -15.52 4.39 -5.92
N SER A 169 -16.63 4.63 -5.23
CA SER A 169 -16.60 5.46 -4.02
C SER A 169 -15.83 4.76 -2.90
N LYS A 170 -15.32 5.56 -1.96
CA LYS A 170 -14.68 5.04 -0.75
C LYS A 170 -15.59 4.01 -0.06
N GLU A 171 -16.83 4.38 0.12
CA GLU A 171 -17.82 3.60 0.86
C GLU A 171 -18.09 2.25 0.19
N GLU A 172 -18.35 2.24 -1.12
CA GLU A 172 -18.55 1.01 -1.89
C GLU A 172 -17.30 0.11 -1.88
N LEU A 173 -16.10 0.70 -1.94
CA LEU A 173 -14.87 -0.07 -1.88
C LEU A 173 -14.65 -0.72 -0.52
N LEU A 174 -14.95 -0.01 0.57
CA LEU A 174 -14.87 -0.58 1.92
C LEU A 174 -15.95 -1.66 2.13
N GLU A 175 -17.15 -1.47 1.61
CA GLU A 175 -18.21 -2.47 1.63
C GLU A 175 -17.79 -3.73 0.86
N PHE A 176 -17.22 -3.55 -0.34
CA PHE A 176 -16.66 -4.65 -1.11
C PHE A 176 -15.60 -5.44 -0.30
N TRP A 177 -14.62 -4.77 0.33
CA TRP A 177 -13.62 -5.43 1.14
C TRP A 177 -14.22 -6.17 2.34
N ASN A 178 -15.20 -5.58 3.02
CA ASN A 178 -15.92 -6.24 4.11
C ASN A 178 -16.66 -7.49 3.62
N GLY A 179 -17.27 -7.42 2.44
CA GLY A 179 -17.90 -8.56 1.78
C GLY A 179 -16.90 -9.69 1.49
N VAL A 180 -15.71 -9.34 0.99
CA VAL A 180 -14.61 -10.29 0.74
C VAL A 180 -14.19 -11.00 2.03
N ILE A 181 -13.98 -10.25 3.11
CA ILE A 181 -13.62 -10.81 4.42
C ILE A 181 -14.70 -11.80 4.90
N LYS A 182 -15.97 -11.39 4.84
CA LYS A 182 -17.09 -12.23 5.25
C LYS A 182 -17.21 -13.50 4.41
N GLN A 183 -17.13 -13.38 3.08
CA GLN A 183 -17.25 -14.50 2.15
C GLN A 183 -16.12 -15.51 2.33
N THR A 184 -14.90 -15.04 2.55
CA THR A 184 -13.72 -15.91 2.66
C THR A 184 -13.46 -16.41 4.06
N GLY A 185 -14.13 -15.85 5.09
CA GLY A 185 -13.84 -16.13 6.49
C GLY A 185 -12.40 -15.76 6.88
N LEU A 186 -11.83 -14.75 6.21
CA LEU A 186 -10.50 -14.25 6.53
C LEU A 186 -10.52 -13.58 7.90
N LYS A 187 -9.53 -13.90 8.75
CA LYS A 187 -9.39 -13.29 10.07
C LYS A 187 -8.31 -12.22 10.04
N ILE A 188 -8.62 -11.04 10.55
CA ILE A 188 -7.69 -9.92 10.73
C ILE A 188 -7.78 -9.46 12.18
N ASN A 189 -6.65 -9.34 12.84
CA ASN A 189 -6.57 -8.83 14.19
C ASN A 189 -6.52 -7.30 14.14
N PHE A 190 -7.63 -6.66 14.39
CA PHE A 190 -7.75 -5.21 14.46
C PHE A 190 -7.28 -4.65 15.80
N MET A 191 -6.99 -3.36 15.85
CA MET A 191 -6.44 -2.67 17.03
C MET A 191 -5.17 -3.35 17.54
N GLU A 192 -4.38 -3.89 16.61
CA GLU A 192 -3.16 -4.61 16.93
C GLU A 192 -1.99 -4.06 16.08
N ARG A 193 -1.26 -3.12 16.68
CA ARG A 193 -0.11 -2.47 16.06
C ARG A 193 1.15 -3.31 16.26
N MET A 194 1.98 -3.42 15.24
CA MET A 194 3.33 -3.94 15.40
C MET A 194 4.19 -2.91 16.13
N ASP A 195 4.72 -3.26 17.30
CA ASP A 195 5.60 -2.39 18.07
C ASP A 195 7.08 -2.63 17.76
N SER A 196 7.46 -3.88 17.52
CA SER A 196 8.84 -4.20 17.15
C SER A 196 8.92 -5.47 16.30
N LEU A 197 10.03 -5.54 15.56
CA LEU A 197 10.41 -6.69 14.74
C LEU A 197 11.85 -7.07 15.09
N GLN A 198 12.05 -8.28 15.58
CA GLN A 198 13.36 -8.80 15.97
C GLN A 198 13.72 -10.00 15.08
N LYS A 199 14.92 -9.98 14.50
CA LYS A 199 15.46 -11.12 13.77
C LYS A 199 15.98 -12.16 14.74
N THR A 200 15.68 -13.43 14.49
CA THR A 200 16.19 -14.58 15.22
C THR A 200 17.05 -15.46 14.30
N GLY A 201 17.64 -16.52 14.83
CA GLY A 201 18.41 -17.45 14.01
C GLY A 201 17.60 -18.17 12.92
N SER A 202 16.29 -18.40 13.14
CA SER A 202 15.42 -19.16 12.24
C SER A 202 14.31 -18.33 11.57
N GLY A 203 14.18 -17.05 11.92
CA GLY A 203 13.11 -16.20 11.40
C GLY A 203 13.00 -14.89 12.15
N PHE A 204 11.79 -14.55 12.59
CA PHE A 204 11.47 -13.28 13.23
C PHE A 204 10.51 -13.45 14.39
N ILE A 205 10.60 -12.50 15.33
CA ILE A 205 9.59 -12.28 16.36
C ILE A 205 8.95 -10.92 16.09
N VAL A 206 7.65 -10.91 15.84
CA VAL A 206 6.82 -9.70 15.73
C VAL A 206 6.14 -9.49 17.06
N LYS A 207 6.39 -8.35 17.70
CA LYS A 207 5.76 -7.99 18.98
C LYS A 207 4.68 -6.96 18.79
N THR A 208 3.57 -7.18 19.46
CA THR A 208 2.44 -6.26 19.54
C THR A 208 2.08 -6.06 21.02
N PRO A 209 1.21 -5.10 21.38
CA PRO A 209 0.72 -4.96 22.75
C PRO A 209 -0.09 -6.18 23.23
N LYS A 210 -0.57 -7.04 22.30
CA LYS A 210 -1.47 -8.15 22.60
C LYS A 210 -0.79 -9.51 22.53
N ALA A 211 0.27 -9.67 21.72
CA ALA A 211 0.89 -10.97 21.46
C ALA A 211 2.33 -10.86 20.92
N GLU A 212 3.02 -11.98 20.95
CA GLU A 212 4.27 -12.21 20.22
C GLU A 212 4.06 -13.31 19.19
N TYR A 213 4.43 -13.02 17.93
CA TYR A 213 4.31 -13.95 16.82
C TYR A 213 5.68 -14.37 16.32
N LYS A 214 5.96 -15.67 16.41
CA LYS A 214 7.15 -16.28 15.80
C LYS A 214 6.83 -16.69 14.37
N THR A 215 7.62 -16.23 13.43
CA THR A 215 7.35 -16.41 12.00
C THR A 215 8.62 -16.53 11.16
N ALA A 216 8.54 -17.28 10.07
CA ALA A 216 9.64 -17.39 9.12
C ALA A 216 9.79 -16.12 8.27
N ASN A 217 8.68 -15.43 7.96
CA ASN A 217 8.69 -14.24 7.11
C ASN A 217 7.76 -13.16 7.67
N VAL A 218 8.03 -11.90 7.29
CA VAL A 218 7.16 -10.76 7.60
C VAL A 218 6.87 -10.01 6.31
N LEU A 219 5.60 -9.72 6.04
CA LEU A 219 5.17 -8.85 4.95
C LEU A 219 4.65 -7.52 5.52
N LEU A 220 5.36 -6.44 5.21
CA LEU A 220 4.97 -5.09 5.58
C LEU A 220 4.07 -4.49 4.49
N ALA A 221 2.78 -4.40 4.77
CA ALA A 221 1.76 -3.78 3.91
C ALA A 221 1.20 -2.50 4.57
N ILE A 222 2.07 -1.76 5.26
CA ILE A 222 1.74 -0.65 6.16
C ILE A 222 1.46 0.68 5.45
N GLY A 223 1.59 0.74 4.13
CA GLY A 223 1.43 1.96 3.35
C GLY A 223 2.51 3.01 3.66
N ARG A 224 2.20 4.27 3.33
CA ARG A 224 3.11 5.42 3.56
C ARG A 224 2.42 6.58 4.27
N ARG A 225 1.40 6.31 5.04
CA ARG A 225 0.73 7.33 5.83
C ARG A 225 1.65 7.76 6.97
N GLY A 226 2.34 8.87 6.77
CA GLY A 226 3.25 9.44 7.76
C GLY A 226 2.59 10.51 8.63
N THR A 227 3.37 11.04 9.56
CA THR A 227 3.01 12.24 10.34
C THR A 227 2.89 13.43 9.40
N PRO A 228 1.83 14.24 9.47
CA PRO A 228 1.70 15.46 8.70
C PRO A 228 2.92 16.37 8.89
N ARG A 229 3.39 16.97 7.80
CA ARG A 229 4.45 17.96 7.88
C ARG A 229 3.92 19.21 8.54
N LYS A 230 4.48 19.58 9.66
CA LYS A 230 4.15 20.82 10.37
C LYS A 230 4.78 22.03 9.68
N LEU A 231 4.11 23.16 9.75
CA LEU A 231 4.62 24.44 9.25
C LEU A 231 5.60 25.09 10.24
N GLY A 232 5.45 24.78 11.53
CA GLY A 232 6.24 25.38 12.60
C GLY A 232 5.87 26.83 12.90
N VAL A 233 4.61 27.21 12.64
CA VAL A 233 4.13 28.58 12.88
C VAL A 233 3.34 28.65 14.18
N PRO A 234 3.32 29.82 14.88
CA PRO A 234 2.52 30.02 16.06
C PRO A 234 1.04 29.76 15.79
N GLY A 235 0.39 29.00 16.69
CA GLY A 235 -1.03 28.67 16.59
C GLY A 235 -1.34 27.39 15.79
N GLU A 236 -0.32 26.72 15.24
CA GLU A 236 -0.50 25.46 14.51
C GLU A 236 -1.03 24.32 15.42
N GLU A 237 -0.78 24.42 16.72
CA GLU A 237 -1.22 23.46 17.74
C GLU A 237 -2.69 23.60 18.15
N GLN A 238 -3.37 24.66 17.69
CA GLN A 238 -4.77 24.90 18.03
C GLN A 238 -5.70 23.84 17.46
N SER A 239 -6.76 23.49 18.17
CA SER A 239 -7.73 22.45 17.78
C SER A 239 -8.45 22.73 16.44
N LYS A 240 -8.49 23.99 16.00
CA LYS A 240 -9.02 24.37 14.68
C LYS A 240 -8.10 24.03 13.51
N VAL A 241 -6.82 23.69 13.78
CA VAL A 241 -5.87 23.29 12.74
C VAL A 241 -5.95 21.80 12.55
N VAL A 242 -6.40 21.37 11.37
CA VAL A 242 -6.54 19.97 11.03
C VAL A 242 -5.67 19.60 9.82
N TYR A 243 -5.05 18.46 9.87
CA TYR A 243 -4.18 17.96 8.79
C TYR A 243 -4.90 17.04 7.82
N ARG A 244 -6.18 16.80 8.04
CA ARG A 244 -7.01 15.91 7.20
C ARG A 244 -8.41 16.47 7.09
N LEU A 245 -8.92 16.53 5.87
CA LEU A 245 -10.32 16.79 5.61
C LEU A 245 -11.06 15.43 5.61
N ILE A 246 -11.79 15.13 6.69
CA ILE A 246 -12.59 13.90 6.80
C ILE A 246 -13.95 14.12 6.16
N ASP A 247 -14.63 15.19 6.54
CA ASP A 247 -15.93 15.57 6.02
C ASP A 247 -15.98 17.09 5.84
N ALA A 248 -16.12 17.53 4.59
CA ALA A 248 -16.19 18.94 4.26
C ALA A 248 -17.50 19.61 4.78
N GLU A 249 -18.57 18.83 5.02
CA GLU A 249 -19.82 19.36 5.51
C GLU A 249 -19.71 20.02 6.90
N GLN A 250 -18.78 19.55 7.72
CA GLN A 250 -18.55 20.14 9.07
C GLN A 250 -18.02 21.58 9.02
N TYR A 251 -17.51 22.04 7.89
CA TYR A 251 -16.98 23.39 7.70
C TYR A 251 -17.96 24.32 6.93
N ARG A 252 -19.16 23.85 6.65
CA ARG A 252 -20.16 24.64 5.90
C ARG A 252 -20.43 25.97 6.62
N GLY A 253 -20.33 27.09 5.88
CA GLY A 253 -20.53 28.43 6.40
C GLY A 253 -19.35 28.98 7.24
N GLN A 254 -18.24 28.27 7.28
CA GLN A 254 -17.03 28.72 7.98
C GLN A 254 -16.00 29.26 6.99
N HIS A 255 -15.15 30.19 7.47
CA HIS A 255 -13.98 30.62 6.71
C HIS A 255 -12.86 29.61 6.91
N VAL A 256 -12.45 28.95 5.82
CA VAL A 256 -11.45 27.89 5.84
C VAL A 256 -10.21 28.32 5.07
N LEU A 257 -9.04 28.24 5.70
CA LEU A 257 -7.76 28.42 5.04
C LEU A 257 -7.15 27.05 4.71
N VAL A 258 -6.93 26.78 3.42
CA VAL A 258 -6.25 25.58 2.96
C VAL A 258 -4.77 25.90 2.70
N VAL A 259 -3.87 25.22 3.40
CA VAL A 259 -2.43 25.41 3.27
C VAL A 259 -1.81 24.21 2.57
N GLY A 260 -1.20 24.45 1.42
CA GLY A 260 -0.50 23.45 0.63
C GLY A 260 -1.10 23.24 -0.76
N GLY A 261 -0.26 23.33 -1.80
CA GLY A 261 -0.64 23.19 -3.22
C GLY A 261 -0.53 21.75 -3.77
N GLY A 262 -0.37 20.73 -2.90
CA GLY A 262 -0.39 19.33 -3.32
C GLY A 262 -1.80 18.83 -3.65
N ALA A 263 -1.90 17.62 -4.21
CA ALA A 263 -3.19 17.03 -4.61
C ALA A 263 -4.25 17.03 -3.50
N ALA A 264 -3.85 16.77 -2.26
CA ALA A 264 -4.77 16.78 -1.11
C ALA A 264 -5.31 18.20 -0.80
N GLY A 265 -4.43 19.22 -0.83
CA GLY A 265 -4.83 20.61 -0.63
C GLY A 265 -5.74 21.12 -1.75
N MET A 266 -5.40 20.81 -3.01
CA MET A 266 -6.25 21.16 -4.15
C MET A 266 -7.63 20.49 -4.07
N GLN A 267 -7.69 19.21 -3.69
CA GLN A 267 -8.97 18.51 -3.51
C GLN A 267 -9.79 19.09 -2.35
N ALA A 268 -9.14 19.50 -1.26
CA ALA A 268 -9.82 20.18 -0.15
C ALA A 268 -10.40 21.53 -0.61
N ALA A 269 -9.58 22.36 -1.28
CA ALA A 269 -10.01 23.65 -1.80
C ALA A 269 -11.19 23.52 -2.77
N LEU A 270 -11.14 22.58 -3.73
CA LEU A 270 -12.22 22.35 -4.68
C LEU A 270 -13.54 21.94 -4.00
N ARG A 271 -13.48 21.18 -2.93
CA ARG A 271 -14.67 20.77 -2.16
C ARG A 271 -15.27 21.92 -1.36
N GLU A 272 -14.44 22.84 -0.89
CA GLU A 272 -14.88 24.04 -0.17
C GLU A 272 -15.37 25.14 -1.14
N ILE A 273 -14.66 25.39 -2.25
CA ILE A 273 -15.04 26.39 -3.27
C ILE A 273 -16.37 26.03 -3.94
N GLY A 274 -16.64 24.76 -4.22
CA GLY A 274 -17.93 24.32 -4.78
C GLY A 274 -19.13 24.54 -3.84
N ARG A 275 -18.89 25.05 -2.63
CA ARG A 275 -19.90 25.32 -1.60
C ARG A 275 -19.86 26.75 -1.09
N ALA A 276 -18.84 27.52 -1.49
CA ALA A 276 -18.80 28.96 -1.23
C ALA A 276 -19.91 29.61 -2.07
N HIS A 277 -20.97 30.04 -1.43
CA HIS A 277 -21.86 31.02 -2.04
C HIS A 277 -21.08 32.33 -2.12
N VAL A 278 -20.78 32.76 -3.34
CA VAL A 278 -20.30 34.10 -3.64
C VAL A 278 -21.43 35.08 -3.35
#